data_ecbe7348184da23184747b15c8034f81
#
_entry.id   ecbe7348184da23184747b15c8034f81
#
_cell.length_a   1.000
_cell.length_b   1.000
_cell.length_c   1.000
_cell.angle_alpha   90.00
_cell.angle_beta   90.00
_cell.angle_gamma   90.00
#
_symmetry.space_group_name_H-M   'P 1'
#
loop_
_entity.id
_entity.type
_entity.pdbx_description
1 polymer ?
#
loop_
_entity_poly.entity_id
_entity_poly.type
_entity_poly.pdbx_seq_one_letter_code
_entity_poly.pdbx_strand_id
1 'polypeptide(L)'
;FFCLQSDVPFHGLTGKGKYAWLMMQAKEVNVKVGISFVSIEKARQNVTSRGFEAQQRYAEKAWECLLSRIQITGNVMQNRMFYTALYHTMLMPVDRSGENPYWPTTPYYDDYYAIWDTYRTSSPLLTLIDPDRQRDIINSLLNIYRHEGYMPDARSGNCNGRTQGGSNA
;
A
#
# COMPACT_ATOMS: atom_id res chain seq x y z
N PHE A 1 -3.23 4.03 13.77
CA PHE A 1 -3.40 2.99 14.80
C PHE A 1 -2.64 1.74 14.39
N PHE A 2 -2.23 0.94 15.37
CA PHE A 2 -1.65 -0.37 15.09
C PHE A 2 -2.03 -1.38 16.18
N CYS A 3 -2.03 -2.65 15.83
CA CYS A 3 -2.19 -3.79 16.74
C CYS A 3 -1.06 -4.76 16.49
N LEU A 4 -0.37 -5.17 17.54
CA LEU A 4 0.70 -6.14 17.49
C LEU A 4 0.29 -7.41 18.26
N GLN A 5 0.52 -8.56 17.65
CA GLN A 5 0.34 -9.88 18.26
C GLN A 5 1.64 -10.66 18.16
N SER A 6 1.97 -11.41 19.19
CA SER A 6 3.15 -12.26 19.25
C SER A 6 2.73 -13.69 19.65
N ASP A 7 3.42 -14.67 19.13
CA ASP A 7 3.28 -16.08 19.53
C ASP A 7 3.94 -16.38 20.89
N VAL A 8 4.80 -15.48 21.37
CA VAL A 8 5.44 -15.54 22.68
C VAL A 8 4.91 -14.43 23.57
N PRO A 9 4.53 -14.71 24.83
CA PRO A 9 4.09 -13.65 25.75
C PRO A 9 5.23 -12.66 26.04
N PHE A 10 4.91 -11.39 26.09
CA PHE A 10 5.84 -10.37 26.53
C PHE A 10 5.64 -10.09 28.03
N HIS A 11 6.75 -9.86 28.76
CA HIS A 11 6.77 -9.70 30.21
C HIS A 11 6.85 -8.24 30.68
N GLY A 12 7.12 -7.31 29.78
CA GLY A 12 7.21 -5.90 30.09
C GLY A 12 6.96 -5.05 28.87
N LEU A 13 6.34 -3.91 29.12
CA LEU A 13 6.17 -2.86 28.13
C LEU A 13 6.72 -1.58 28.75
N THR A 14 7.74 -1.00 28.13
CA THR A 14 8.21 0.33 28.46
C THR A 14 8.16 1.22 27.23
N GLY A 15 7.96 2.51 27.40
CA GLY A 15 7.91 3.42 26.27
C GLY A 15 8.32 4.83 26.65
N LYS A 16 8.91 5.54 25.70
CA LYS A 16 9.23 6.96 25.82
C LYS A 16 9.01 7.64 24.47
N GLY A 17 8.10 8.60 24.43
CA GLY A 17 7.77 9.33 23.22
C GLY A 17 7.18 8.43 22.13
N LYS A 18 7.88 8.28 21.01
CA LYS A 18 7.46 7.47 19.85
C LYS A 18 7.96 6.02 19.89
N TYR A 19 8.68 5.64 20.95
CA TYR A 19 9.30 4.32 21.07
C TYR A 19 8.62 3.52 22.17
N ALA A 20 8.44 2.23 21.91
CA ALA A 20 7.99 1.24 22.87
C ALA A 20 8.87 -0.01 22.77
N TRP A 21 9.22 -0.60 23.90
CA TRP A 21 10.01 -1.82 23.97
C TRP A 21 9.18 -2.92 24.60
N LEU A 22 9.17 -4.07 23.95
CA LEU A 22 8.56 -5.29 24.44
C LEU A 22 9.66 -6.27 24.83
N MET A 23 9.63 -6.77 26.05
CA MET A 23 10.58 -7.77 26.55
C MET A 23 10.00 -9.15 26.37
N MET A 24 10.72 -10.02 25.66
CA MET A 24 10.34 -11.40 25.39
C MET A 24 11.52 -12.33 25.71
N GLN A 25 11.22 -13.52 26.23
CA GLN A 25 12.23 -14.56 26.53
C GLN A 25 12.11 -15.66 25.49
N ALA A 26 12.65 -15.44 24.30
CA ALA A 26 12.69 -16.44 23.23
C ALA A 26 13.86 -16.16 22.28
N LYS A 27 14.36 -17.22 21.60
CA LYS A 27 15.38 -17.09 20.54
C LYS A 27 14.75 -16.65 19.22
N GLU A 28 13.51 -17.04 18.98
CA GLU A 28 12.74 -16.72 17.79
C GLU A 28 11.34 -16.28 18.22
N VAL A 29 10.79 -15.29 17.57
CA VAL A 29 9.46 -14.76 17.86
C VAL A 29 8.77 -14.41 16.53
N ASN A 30 7.56 -14.91 16.35
CA ASN A 30 6.69 -14.47 15.27
C ASN A 30 5.82 -13.31 15.74
N VAL A 31 5.93 -12.20 15.03
CA VAL A 31 5.15 -11.00 15.32
C VAL A 31 4.24 -10.70 14.13
N LYS A 32 2.98 -10.43 14.41
CA LYS A 32 1.99 -9.97 13.44
C LYS A 32 1.60 -8.54 13.77
N VAL A 33 1.56 -7.69 12.76
CA VAL A 33 1.18 -6.29 12.93
C VAL A 33 0.03 -5.97 11.99
N GLY A 34 -1.06 -5.47 12.55
CA GLY A 34 -2.14 -4.83 11.80
C GLY A 34 -2.05 -3.34 11.97
N ILE A 35 -2.23 -2.59 10.90
CA ILE A 35 -2.29 -1.13 10.90
C ILE A 35 -3.63 -0.66 10.38
N SER A 36 -4.09 0.49 10.87
CA SER A 36 -5.29 1.16 10.37
C SER A 36 -5.17 2.67 10.52
N PHE A 37 -5.76 3.40 9.60
CA PHE A 37 -5.91 4.86 9.68
C PHE A 37 -7.20 5.27 10.38
N VAL A 38 -8.12 4.32 10.63
CA VAL A 38 -9.47 4.56 11.15
C VAL A 38 -9.55 4.35 12.65
N SER A 39 -9.22 3.16 13.15
CA SER A 39 -9.32 2.84 14.57
C SER A 39 -8.39 1.71 15.01
N ILE A 40 -8.27 1.52 16.32
CA ILE A 40 -7.51 0.41 16.90
C ILE A 40 -8.23 -0.94 16.69
N GLU A 41 -9.56 -0.94 16.70
CA GLU A 41 -10.39 -2.12 16.41
C GLU A 41 -10.17 -2.57 14.98
N LYS A 42 -10.12 -1.64 14.04
CA LYS A 42 -9.82 -1.92 12.64
C LYS A 42 -8.38 -2.42 12.46
N ALA A 43 -7.41 -1.84 13.15
CA ALA A 43 -6.03 -2.34 13.15
C ALA A 43 -5.96 -3.78 13.65
N ARG A 44 -6.76 -4.15 14.67
CA ARG A 44 -6.86 -5.52 15.18
C ARG A 44 -7.49 -6.47 14.15
N GLN A 45 -8.51 -6.05 13.44
CA GLN A 45 -9.13 -6.83 12.35
C GLN A 45 -8.18 -7.06 11.18
N ASN A 46 -7.28 -6.11 10.92
CA ASN A 46 -6.28 -6.19 9.86
C ASN A 46 -5.09 -7.11 10.18
N VAL A 47 -4.99 -7.62 11.41
CA VAL A 47 -3.99 -8.65 11.72
C VAL A 47 -4.36 -9.95 11.02
N THR A 48 -3.46 -10.43 10.15
CA THR A 48 -3.68 -11.67 9.42
C THR A 48 -3.77 -12.89 10.34
N SER A 49 -4.69 -13.80 10.05
CA SER A 49 -4.74 -15.12 10.70
C SER A 49 -3.67 -16.09 10.19
N ARG A 50 -3.05 -15.81 9.02
CA ARG A 50 -2.03 -16.68 8.42
C ARG A 50 -0.76 -16.73 9.25
N GLY A 51 -0.09 -17.89 9.29
CA GLY A 51 1.29 -18.00 9.77
C GLY A 51 2.28 -17.37 8.79
N PHE A 52 3.54 -17.21 9.23
CA PHE A 52 4.58 -16.52 8.45
C PHE A 52 4.75 -17.09 7.04
N GLU A 53 4.99 -18.39 6.92
CA GLU A 53 5.20 -19.03 5.61
C GLU A 53 3.97 -18.94 4.68
N ALA A 54 2.76 -19.06 5.26
CA ALA A 54 1.52 -18.95 4.49
C ALA A 54 1.32 -17.50 4.00
N GLN A 55 1.71 -16.51 4.80
CA GLN A 55 1.66 -15.11 4.41
C GLN A 55 2.71 -14.79 3.34
N GLN A 56 3.91 -15.35 3.45
CA GLN A 56 4.95 -15.21 2.44
C GLN A 56 4.47 -15.77 1.10
N ARG A 57 4.01 -17.01 1.05
CA ARG A 57 3.47 -17.63 -0.17
C ARG A 57 2.29 -16.85 -0.77
N TYR A 58 1.46 -16.28 0.07
CA TYR A 58 0.35 -15.43 -0.38
C TYR A 58 0.86 -14.16 -1.07
N ALA A 59 1.85 -13.50 -0.48
CA ALA A 59 2.45 -12.29 -1.05
C ALA A 59 3.19 -12.60 -2.37
N GLU A 60 3.99 -13.66 -2.40
CA GLU A 60 4.69 -14.13 -3.60
C GLU A 60 3.70 -14.39 -4.74
N LYS A 61 2.63 -15.13 -4.48
CA LYS A 61 1.61 -15.44 -5.48
C LYS A 61 0.87 -14.19 -5.97
N ALA A 62 0.58 -13.24 -5.08
CA ALA A 62 -0.06 -11.98 -5.44
C ALA A 62 0.83 -11.15 -6.39
N TRP A 63 2.13 -11.06 -6.09
CA TRP A 63 3.08 -10.37 -6.97
C TRP A 63 3.33 -11.11 -8.27
N GLU A 64 3.42 -12.42 -8.25
CA GLU A 64 3.55 -13.22 -9.47
C GLU A 64 2.37 -13.00 -10.41
N CYS A 65 1.15 -12.97 -9.88
CA CYS A 65 -0.06 -12.68 -10.67
C CYS A 65 -0.02 -11.31 -11.35
N LEU A 66 0.51 -10.28 -10.66
CA LEU A 66 0.64 -8.93 -11.21
C LEU A 66 1.77 -8.82 -12.25
N LEU A 67 2.95 -9.34 -11.91
CA LEU A 67 4.13 -9.21 -12.75
C LEU A 67 4.08 -10.09 -14.01
N SER A 68 3.40 -11.23 -13.96
CA SER A 68 3.23 -12.13 -15.12
C SER A 68 2.31 -11.59 -16.21
N ARG A 69 1.67 -10.46 -16.00
CA ARG A 69 0.84 -9.79 -17.05
C ARG A 69 1.66 -9.32 -18.23
N ILE A 70 2.95 -9.11 -18.06
CA ILE A 70 3.89 -8.85 -19.14
C ILE A 70 4.97 -9.91 -19.09
N GLN A 71 5.19 -10.57 -20.21
CA GLN A 71 6.26 -11.54 -20.36
C GLN A 71 7.29 -11.01 -21.35
N ILE A 72 8.55 -11.03 -20.94
CA ILE A 72 9.67 -10.60 -21.79
C ILE A 72 10.66 -11.73 -22.01
N THR A 73 11.37 -11.68 -23.13
CA THR A 73 12.50 -12.55 -23.43
C THR A 73 13.78 -11.73 -23.38
N GLY A 74 14.71 -12.13 -22.52
CA GLY A 74 15.96 -11.41 -22.33
C GLY A 74 16.93 -12.20 -21.45
N ASN A 75 18.15 -11.68 -21.29
CA ASN A 75 19.08 -12.26 -20.36
C ASN A 75 18.68 -11.95 -18.89
N VAL A 76 19.33 -12.58 -17.92
CA VAL A 76 19.01 -12.47 -16.49
C VAL A 76 19.00 -11.01 -16.00
N MET A 77 19.96 -10.20 -16.46
CA MET A 77 20.08 -8.80 -16.06
C MET A 77 18.90 -7.97 -16.61
N GLN A 78 18.59 -8.14 -17.89
CA GLN A 78 17.46 -7.45 -18.54
C GLN A 78 16.13 -7.81 -17.89
N ASN A 79 15.91 -9.09 -17.63
CA ASN A 79 14.70 -9.55 -16.95
C ASN A 79 14.59 -8.94 -15.55
N ARG A 80 15.68 -8.95 -14.77
CA ARG A 80 15.71 -8.34 -13.44
C ARG A 80 15.39 -6.85 -13.49
N MET A 81 16.01 -6.10 -14.38
CA MET A 81 15.76 -4.67 -14.53
C MET A 81 14.31 -4.39 -14.89
N PHE A 82 13.76 -5.12 -15.85
CA PHE A 82 12.38 -4.94 -16.29
C PHE A 82 11.38 -5.22 -15.17
N TYR A 83 11.46 -6.40 -14.54
CA TYR A 83 10.50 -6.76 -13.50
C TYR A 83 10.66 -5.93 -12.21
N THR A 84 11.86 -5.45 -11.90
CA THR A 84 12.06 -4.49 -10.83
C THR A 84 11.37 -3.15 -11.14
N ALA A 85 11.50 -2.65 -12.36
CA ALA A 85 10.83 -1.42 -12.79
C ALA A 85 9.29 -1.59 -12.78
N LEU A 86 8.80 -2.71 -13.30
CA LEU A 86 7.36 -3.02 -13.29
C LEU A 86 6.81 -3.13 -11.85
N TYR A 87 7.55 -3.77 -10.94
CA TYR A 87 7.22 -3.84 -9.52
C TYR A 87 7.09 -2.44 -8.90
N HIS A 88 8.08 -1.56 -9.13
CA HIS A 88 8.04 -0.19 -8.61
C HIS A 88 6.84 0.60 -9.15
N THR A 89 6.46 0.40 -10.40
CA THR A 89 5.27 1.04 -10.99
C THR A 89 3.98 0.66 -10.27
N MET A 90 3.93 -0.54 -9.69
CA MET A 90 2.73 -1.08 -9.03
C MET A 90 2.69 -0.84 -7.51
N LEU A 91 3.75 -0.27 -6.90
CA LEU A 91 3.77 -0.03 -5.46
C LEU A 91 2.76 1.04 -5.02
N MET A 92 2.55 2.05 -5.84
CA MET A 92 1.68 3.18 -5.53
C MET A 92 0.86 3.57 -6.76
N PRO A 93 -0.36 4.05 -6.58
CA PRO A 93 -1.07 4.21 -5.32
C PRO A 93 -1.50 2.88 -4.69
N VAL A 94 -1.72 2.90 -3.38
CA VAL A 94 -2.10 1.74 -2.57
C VAL A 94 -3.60 1.66 -2.43
N ASP A 95 -4.19 0.49 -2.63
CA ASP A 95 -5.59 0.23 -2.27
C ASP A 95 -5.73 0.27 -0.75
N ARG A 96 -6.43 1.28 -0.27
CA ARG A 96 -6.78 1.51 1.14
C ARG A 96 -8.29 1.54 1.34
N SER A 97 -9.02 0.79 0.58
CA SER A 97 -10.48 0.67 0.74
C SER A 97 -10.86 0.30 2.16
N GLY A 98 -11.74 1.10 2.76
CA GLY A 98 -12.13 0.97 4.17
C GLY A 98 -11.15 1.56 5.19
N GLU A 99 -10.08 2.22 4.75
CA GLU A 99 -9.06 2.86 5.61
C GLU A 99 -9.03 4.40 5.48
N ASN A 100 -10.05 4.99 4.88
CA ASN A 100 -10.20 6.45 4.87
C ASN A 100 -10.87 6.93 6.17
N PRO A 101 -10.18 7.74 7.00
CA PRO A 101 -10.74 8.21 8.27
C PRO A 101 -11.74 9.36 8.12
N TYR A 102 -11.86 9.98 6.96
CA TYR A 102 -12.64 11.22 6.77
C TYR A 102 -14.01 10.97 6.17
N TRP A 103 -14.12 10.00 5.25
CA TRP A 103 -15.41 9.60 4.65
C TRP A 103 -15.39 8.14 4.19
N PRO A 104 -16.50 7.42 4.25
CA PRO A 104 -16.59 6.06 3.75
C PRO A 104 -16.54 6.05 2.22
N THR A 105 -15.63 5.29 1.66
CA THR A 105 -15.52 5.10 0.20
C THR A 105 -14.87 3.78 -0.16
N THR A 106 -15.34 3.20 -1.26
CA THR A 106 -14.76 2.03 -1.91
C THR A 106 -15.09 2.10 -3.40
N PRO A 107 -14.10 2.01 -4.29
CA PRO A 107 -12.67 1.86 -4.02
C PRO A 107 -12.06 3.14 -3.42
N TYR A 108 -11.00 2.99 -2.63
CA TYR A 108 -10.22 4.09 -2.13
C TYR A 108 -8.72 3.79 -2.27
N TYR A 109 -8.06 4.57 -3.10
CA TYR A 109 -6.61 4.54 -3.27
C TYR A 109 -5.98 5.77 -2.62
N ASP A 110 -4.82 5.58 -2.02
CA ASP A 110 -4.03 6.65 -1.41
C ASP A 110 -2.53 6.41 -1.68
N ASP A 111 -1.66 7.30 -1.18
CA ASP A 111 -0.22 7.27 -1.46
C ASP A 111 0.07 7.37 -2.97
N TYR A 112 -0.39 8.43 -3.58
CA TYR A 112 -0.10 8.70 -4.99
C TYR A 112 1.33 9.25 -5.13
N TYR A 113 2.09 8.69 -6.06
CA TYR A 113 3.20 9.43 -6.65
C TYR A 113 2.69 10.74 -7.26
N ALA A 114 3.58 11.71 -7.45
CA ALA A 114 3.21 12.93 -8.15
C ALA A 114 2.52 12.59 -9.48
N ILE A 115 1.28 13.05 -9.64
CA ILE A 115 0.43 12.63 -10.76
C ILE A 115 0.99 13.17 -12.08
N TRP A 116 1.60 14.36 -12.07
CA TRP A 116 2.24 14.95 -13.24
C TRP A 116 3.45 14.14 -13.75
N ASP A 117 4.06 13.29 -12.90
CA ASP A 117 5.09 12.33 -13.31
C ASP A 117 4.47 11.06 -13.90
N THR A 118 3.41 10.55 -13.28
CA THR A 118 2.88 9.22 -13.59
C THR A 118 1.90 9.19 -14.76
N TYR A 119 1.25 10.31 -15.09
CA TYR A 119 0.20 10.33 -16.11
C TYR A 119 0.69 10.00 -17.53
N ARG A 120 1.97 10.23 -17.84
CA ARG A 120 2.54 10.00 -19.18
C ARG A 120 2.93 8.55 -19.44
N THR A 121 3.32 7.82 -18.41
CA THR A 121 3.88 6.48 -18.56
C THR A 121 3.19 5.44 -17.68
N SER A 122 3.22 5.60 -16.37
CA SER A 122 2.69 4.61 -15.43
C SER A 122 1.17 4.42 -15.56
N SER A 123 0.42 5.51 -15.65
CA SER A 123 -1.04 5.43 -15.79
C SER A 123 -1.48 4.82 -17.13
N PRO A 124 -0.91 5.18 -18.29
CA PRO A 124 -1.16 4.48 -19.55
C PRO A 124 -0.76 3.01 -19.51
N LEU A 125 0.36 2.66 -18.88
CA LEU A 125 0.77 1.26 -18.71
C LEU A 125 -0.28 0.48 -17.92
N LEU A 126 -0.72 1.00 -16.76
CA LEU A 126 -1.76 0.38 -15.95
C LEU A 126 -3.08 0.24 -16.72
N THR A 127 -3.43 1.22 -17.55
CA THR A 127 -4.62 1.13 -18.41
C THR A 127 -4.56 -0.09 -19.36
N LEU A 128 -3.37 -0.44 -19.83
CA LEU A 128 -3.18 -1.59 -20.72
C LEU A 128 -3.16 -2.93 -19.99
N ILE A 129 -2.49 -3.00 -18.83
CA ILE A 129 -2.23 -4.28 -18.15
C ILE A 129 -3.16 -4.54 -16.96
N ASP A 130 -3.78 -3.51 -16.40
CA ASP A 130 -4.71 -3.60 -15.27
C ASP A 130 -5.80 -2.52 -15.35
N PRO A 131 -6.67 -2.56 -16.37
CA PRO A 131 -7.66 -1.52 -16.62
C PRO A 131 -8.65 -1.35 -15.46
N ASP A 132 -9.00 -2.43 -14.77
CA ASP A 132 -9.90 -2.37 -13.62
C ASP A 132 -9.28 -1.59 -12.46
N ARG A 133 -8.03 -1.88 -12.12
CA ARG A 133 -7.29 -1.12 -11.11
C ARG A 133 -7.15 0.35 -11.51
N GLN A 134 -6.83 0.64 -12.77
CA GLN A 134 -6.71 2.02 -13.24
C GLN A 134 -8.04 2.77 -13.14
N ARG A 135 -9.16 2.13 -13.50
CA ARG A 135 -10.50 2.70 -13.31
C ARG A 135 -10.78 3.02 -11.83
N ASP A 136 -10.44 2.11 -10.93
CA ASP A 136 -10.66 2.28 -9.50
C ASP A 136 -9.79 3.40 -8.91
N ILE A 137 -8.55 3.55 -9.40
CA ILE A 137 -7.67 4.68 -9.07
C ILE A 137 -8.31 6.00 -9.51
N ILE A 138 -8.82 6.09 -10.74
CA ILE A 138 -9.49 7.29 -11.26
C ILE A 138 -10.75 7.60 -10.43
N ASN A 139 -11.57 6.60 -10.13
CA ASN A 139 -12.76 6.78 -9.29
C ASN A 139 -12.40 7.28 -7.89
N SER A 140 -11.30 6.80 -7.33
CA SER A 140 -10.78 7.27 -6.04
C SER A 140 -10.34 8.75 -6.12
N LEU A 141 -9.64 9.16 -7.16
CA LEU A 141 -9.27 10.56 -7.39
C LEU A 141 -10.50 11.46 -7.53
N LEU A 142 -11.49 11.05 -8.31
CA LEU A 142 -12.76 11.78 -8.44
C LEU A 142 -13.51 11.88 -7.11
N ASN A 143 -13.45 10.85 -6.30
CA ASN A 143 -14.05 10.85 -4.97
C ASN A 143 -13.33 11.82 -4.03
N ILE A 144 -12.00 11.85 -4.04
CA ILE A 144 -11.19 12.84 -3.31
C ILE A 144 -11.56 14.26 -3.75
N TYR A 145 -11.62 14.51 -5.06
CA TYR A 145 -12.03 15.82 -5.59
C TYR A 145 -13.41 16.26 -5.09
N ARG A 146 -14.39 15.34 -5.06
CA ARG A 146 -15.76 15.65 -4.59
C ARG A 146 -15.81 16.05 -3.12
N HIS A 147 -14.93 15.50 -2.29
CA HIS A 147 -14.89 15.77 -0.85
C HIS A 147 -13.97 16.94 -0.47
N GLU A 148 -12.88 17.13 -1.21
CA GLU A 148 -11.87 18.12 -0.86
C GLU A 148 -11.88 19.35 -1.78
N GLY A 149 -12.64 19.30 -2.88
CA GLY A 149 -12.87 20.44 -3.78
C GLY A 149 -11.79 20.65 -4.84
N TYR A 150 -10.71 19.87 -4.85
CA TYR A 150 -9.67 19.95 -5.86
C TYR A 150 -8.99 18.59 -6.10
N MET A 151 -8.37 18.44 -7.27
CA MET A 151 -7.61 17.25 -7.62
C MET A 151 -6.22 17.32 -6.97
N PRO A 152 -5.77 16.29 -6.24
CA PRO A 152 -4.44 16.31 -5.63
C PRO A 152 -3.33 16.15 -6.68
N ASP A 153 -2.19 16.84 -6.48
CA ASP A 153 -0.96 16.59 -7.25
C ASP A 153 -0.21 15.36 -6.78
N ALA A 154 -0.15 15.20 -5.48
CA ALA A 154 0.39 14.05 -4.78
C ALA A 154 -0.40 13.88 -3.49
N ARG A 155 -0.47 12.64 -2.99
CA ARG A 155 -1.21 12.35 -1.77
C ARG A 155 -0.53 11.24 -0.99
N SER A 156 -0.42 11.41 0.32
CA SER A 156 0.12 10.39 1.20
C SER A 156 -0.48 10.48 2.59
N GLY A 157 -0.81 9.34 3.18
CA GLY A 157 -1.37 9.27 4.52
C GLY A 157 -2.68 10.04 4.67
N ASN A 158 -3.55 10.00 3.67
CA ASN A 158 -4.82 10.73 3.58
C ASN A 158 -4.68 12.26 3.55
N CYS A 159 -3.51 12.78 3.21
CA CYS A 159 -3.24 14.21 3.10
C CYS A 159 -2.74 14.56 1.72
N ASN A 160 -3.28 15.64 1.12
CA ASN A 160 -2.78 16.15 -0.15
C ASN A 160 -1.43 16.84 0.04
N GLY A 161 -0.48 16.50 -0.82
CA GLY A 161 0.78 17.21 -0.93
C GLY A 161 0.57 18.62 -1.50
N ARG A 162 1.37 19.56 -1.04
CA ARG A 162 1.34 20.96 -1.52
C ARG A 162 2.57 21.33 -2.35
N THR A 163 3.28 20.35 -2.86
CA THR A 163 4.70 20.58 -3.11
C THR A 163 5.07 20.89 -4.54
N GLN A 164 4.30 20.54 -5.53
CA GLN A 164 4.75 20.77 -6.91
C GLN A 164 3.54 20.81 -7.82
N GLY A 165 3.36 21.92 -8.50
CA GLY A 165 2.27 22.12 -9.44
C GLY A 165 2.26 21.04 -10.51
N GLY A 166 1.24 20.25 -10.51
CA GLY A 166 0.96 19.19 -11.44
C GLY A 166 -0.38 19.37 -12.10
N SER A 167 -0.66 20.57 -12.50
CA SER A 167 -1.95 20.98 -13.09
C SER A 167 -2.31 20.29 -14.42
N ASN A 168 -1.51 19.32 -14.86
CA ASN A 168 -1.73 18.58 -16.11
C ASN A 168 -2.47 17.23 -15.89
N ALA A 169 -2.92 16.96 -14.68
CA ALA A 169 -3.69 15.77 -14.39
C ALA A 169 -5.19 15.99 -14.62
#